data_b63a108978250ad3b2810d91531cdab8
#
_entry.id   b63a108978250ad3b2810d91531cdab8
#
_cell.length_a   1.000
_cell.length_b   1.000
_cell.length_c   1.000
_cell.angle_alpha   90.00
_cell.angle_beta   90.00
_cell.angle_gamma   90.00
#
_symmetry.space_group_name_H-M   'P 1'
#
loop_
_entity.id
_entity.type
_entity.pdbx_description
1 polymer ?
#
loop_
_entity_poly.entity_id
_entity_poly.type
_entity_poly.pdbx_seq_one_letter_code
_entity_poly.pdbx_strand_id
1 'polypeptide(L)'
;MKKTLLAAGLGLGLALSGVAQAKTLVYCSEGSPEGFTPSLYSAGTTFDASSQTIFNRLVQFETGTTKVIPGLAESWTASDDGLEYTFNLRKGVKFHTTPYFTPTRDFNADDILFSYNRQWKEDHPYYAIGGEHLYFGWMGMDGLLSSIDKIDDYTVKFTL
;
A
#
# COMPACT_ATOMS: atom_id res chain seq x y z
N MET A 1 2.15 -71.49 30.50
CA MET A 1 3.06 -70.50 29.91
C MET A 1 2.39 -69.92 28.70
N LYS A 2 1.77 -68.70 28.79
CA LYS A 2 1.05 -68.06 27.71
C LYS A 2 1.91 -66.86 27.22
N LYS A 3 2.33 -66.88 25.96
CA LYS A 3 3.07 -65.84 25.32
C LYS A 3 2.07 -64.85 24.72
N THR A 4 2.05 -63.63 25.21
CA THR A 4 1.25 -62.52 24.68
C THR A 4 2.06 -61.81 23.60
N LEU A 5 1.59 -61.81 22.37
CA LEU A 5 2.14 -61.02 21.26
C LEU A 5 1.53 -59.63 21.34
N LEU A 6 2.37 -58.60 21.50
CA LEU A 6 2.03 -57.20 21.36
C LEU A 6 2.11 -56.84 19.86
N ALA A 7 1.00 -56.54 19.22
CA ALA A 7 0.96 -55.98 17.87
C ALA A 7 1.03 -54.45 17.98
N ALA A 8 2.17 -53.89 17.56
CA ALA A 8 2.34 -52.45 17.43
C ALA A 8 1.69 -51.99 16.11
N GLY A 9 0.54 -51.33 16.18
CA GLY A 9 -0.12 -50.71 15.05
C GLY A 9 0.57 -49.38 14.70
N LEU A 10 1.27 -49.37 13.58
CA LEU A 10 1.82 -48.13 12.99
C LEU A 10 0.68 -47.40 12.30
N GLY A 11 0.14 -46.39 12.96
CA GLY A 11 -0.85 -45.47 12.37
C GLY A 11 -0.16 -44.51 11.40
N LEU A 12 -0.28 -44.81 10.09
CA LEU A 12 0.16 -43.92 9.02
C LEU A 12 -0.86 -42.78 8.88
N GLY A 13 -0.63 -41.65 9.57
CA GLY A 13 -1.40 -40.42 9.40
C GLY A 13 -1.10 -39.82 8.04
N LEU A 14 -1.97 -40.05 7.04
CA LEU A 14 -1.98 -39.28 5.82
C LEU A 14 -2.37 -37.82 6.19
N ALA A 15 -1.38 -36.94 6.29
CA ALA A 15 -1.61 -35.49 6.25
C ALA A 15 -2.15 -35.14 4.87
N LEU A 16 -3.47 -35.03 4.74
CA LEU A 16 -4.13 -34.39 3.61
C LEU A 16 -3.77 -32.89 3.66
N SER A 17 -2.61 -32.55 3.10
CA SER A 17 -2.29 -31.17 2.75
C SER A 17 -3.26 -30.75 1.65
N GLY A 18 -4.41 -30.21 2.05
CA GLY A 18 -5.32 -29.54 1.13
C GLY A 18 -4.55 -28.46 0.39
N VAL A 19 -4.29 -28.67 -0.89
CA VAL A 19 -3.76 -27.64 -1.76
C VAL A 19 -4.84 -26.56 -1.77
N ALA A 20 -4.58 -25.42 -1.10
CA ALA A 20 -5.45 -24.26 -1.15
C ALA A 20 -5.48 -23.78 -2.61
N GLN A 21 -6.45 -24.22 -3.37
CA GLN A 21 -6.64 -23.78 -4.74
C GLN A 21 -7.28 -22.40 -4.66
N ALA A 22 -6.47 -21.36 -4.92
CA ALA A 22 -6.98 -20.00 -5.04
C ALA A 22 -8.05 -19.99 -6.14
N LYS A 23 -9.29 -19.70 -5.76
CA LYS A 23 -10.40 -19.56 -6.73
C LYS A 23 -10.18 -18.28 -7.51
N THR A 24 -10.34 -18.33 -8.83
CA THR A 24 -10.31 -17.14 -9.68
C THR A 24 -11.50 -16.25 -9.32
N LEU A 25 -11.21 -15.00 -8.95
CA LEU A 25 -12.22 -13.96 -8.84
C LEU A 25 -12.41 -13.32 -10.21
N VAL A 26 -13.65 -13.34 -10.72
CA VAL A 26 -14.04 -12.59 -11.90
C VAL A 26 -14.80 -11.36 -11.43
N TYR A 27 -14.23 -10.19 -11.67
CA TYR A 27 -14.84 -8.90 -11.36
C TYR A 27 -15.28 -8.21 -12.65
N CYS A 28 -16.55 -7.84 -12.73
CA CYS A 28 -17.13 -7.07 -13.84
C CYS A 28 -17.23 -5.61 -13.40
N SER A 29 -16.52 -4.73 -14.10
CA SER A 29 -16.59 -3.28 -13.91
C SER A 29 -17.43 -2.63 -14.99
N GLU A 30 -17.92 -1.42 -14.73
CA GLU A 30 -18.67 -0.59 -15.70
C GLU A 30 -17.82 -0.15 -16.90
N GLY A 31 -16.50 -0.20 -16.79
CA GLY A 31 -15.57 0.14 -17.85
C GLY A 31 -14.17 -0.40 -17.59
N SER A 32 -13.30 -0.28 -18.58
CA SER A 32 -11.88 -0.61 -18.43
C SER A 32 -11.14 0.47 -17.65
N PRO A 33 -10.12 0.11 -16.85
CA PRO A 33 -9.22 1.10 -16.26
C PRO A 33 -8.42 1.82 -17.36
N GLU A 34 -8.16 3.12 -17.19
CA GLU A 34 -7.29 3.89 -18.09
C GLU A 34 -5.83 3.44 -17.98
N GLY A 35 -5.44 2.94 -16.82
CA GLY A 35 -4.12 2.41 -16.52
C GLY A 35 -4.04 1.92 -15.08
N PHE A 36 -2.83 1.61 -14.61
CA PHE A 36 -2.60 1.05 -13.28
C PHE A 36 -1.73 1.93 -12.38
N THR A 37 -1.45 3.17 -12.78
CA THR A 37 -0.73 4.14 -11.98
C THR A 37 -1.71 5.19 -11.43
N PRO A 38 -2.18 5.05 -10.18
CA PRO A 38 -3.29 5.85 -9.66
C PRO A 38 -3.02 7.36 -9.60
N SER A 39 -1.76 7.79 -9.57
CA SER A 39 -1.40 9.21 -9.59
C SER A 39 -1.62 9.91 -10.94
N LEU A 40 -1.79 9.14 -12.03
CA LEU A 40 -1.89 9.66 -13.41
C LEU A 40 -3.32 9.70 -13.93
N TYR A 41 -4.24 8.98 -13.33
CA TYR A 41 -5.60 8.79 -13.84
C TYR A 41 -6.64 9.15 -12.79
N SER A 42 -7.85 9.49 -13.25
CA SER A 42 -8.93 9.95 -12.37
C SER A 42 -10.20 9.11 -12.44
N ALA A 43 -10.31 8.16 -13.38
CA ALA A 43 -11.50 7.31 -13.49
C ALA A 43 -11.67 6.38 -12.28
N GLY A 44 -12.90 6.23 -11.81
CA GLY A 44 -13.24 5.31 -10.71
C GLY A 44 -12.80 3.88 -10.99
N THR A 45 -12.95 3.40 -12.24
CA THR A 45 -12.49 2.09 -12.68
C THR A 45 -10.98 1.87 -12.54
N THR A 46 -10.18 2.93 -12.71
CA THR A 46 -8.73 2.92 -12.44
C THR A 46 -8.45 2.78 -10.94
N PHE A 47 -9.19 3.49 -10.09
CA PHE A 47 -9.03 3.37 -8.63
C PHE A 47 -9.38 1.98 -8.14
N ASP A 48 -10.48 1.40 -8.62
CA ASP A 48 -10.89 0.05 -8.24
C ASP A 48 -9.85 -1.00 -8.65
N ALA A 49 -9.29 -0.86 -9.87
CA ALA A 49 -8.28 -1.79 -10.37
C ALA A 49 -6.87 -1.58 -9.80
N SER A 50 -6.56 -0.43 -9.23
CA SER A 50 -5.20 -0.08 -8.79
C SER A 50 -5.11 0.31 -7.31
N SER A 51 -5.54 1.51 -6.95
CA SER A 51 -5.35 2.04 -5.60
C SER A 51 -6.15 1.28 -4.52
N GLN A 52 -7.25 0.61 -4.90
CA GLN A 52 -8.03 -0.19 -3.97
C GLN A 52 -7.48 -1.61 -3.78
N THR A 53 -6.80 -2.15 -4.80
CA THR A 53 -6.46 -3.58 -4.86
C THR A 53 -4.95 -3.86 -4.91
N ILE A 54 -4.15 -2.98 -5.51
CA ILE A 54 -2.72 -3.22 -5.78
C ILE A 54 -1.83 -2.38 -4.87
N PHE A 55 -2.19 -1.11 -4.65
CA PHE A 55 -1.33 -0.16 -3.93
C PHE A 55 -1.80 0.05 -2.48
N ASN A 56 -0.82 0.14 -1.58
CA ASN A 56 -1.08 0.58 -0.22
C ASN A 56 -1.15 2.12 -0.16
N ARG A 57 -1.92 2.62 0.79
CA ARG A 57 -2.08 4.05 1.10
C ARG A 57 -1.46 4.38 2.44
N LEU A 58 -1.09 5.64 2.64
CA LEU A 58 -0.59 6.11 3.92
C LEU A 58 -1.63 5.90 5.02
N VAL A 59 -2.84 6.36 4.76
CA VAL A 59 -4.05 6.09 5.55
C VAL A 59 -5.18 5.66 4.62
N GLN A 60 -6.24 5.08 5.13
CA GLN A 60 -7.38 4.64 4.34
C GLN A 60 -8.69 4.87 5.09
N PHE A 61 -9.81 4.81 4.39
CA PHE A 61 -11.12 4.81 5.03
C PHE A 61 -11.52 3.40 5.43
N GLU A 62 -12.15 3.27 6.59
CA GLU A 62 -12.85 2.07 6.99
C GLU A 62 -14.01 1.83 6.00
N THR A 63 -14.15 0.60 5.52
CA THR A 63 -15.14 0.27 4.48
C THR A 63 -16.55 0.69 4.88
N GLY A 64 -17.20 1.46 4.01
CA GLY A 64 -18.56 1.95 4.21
C GLY A 64 -18.70 3.13 5.18
N THR A 65 -17.58 3.74 5.60
CA THR A 65 -17.59 4.89 6.51
C THR A 65 -16.62 5.99 6.04
N THR A 66 -16.65 7.15 6.70
CA THR A 66 -15.69 8.24 6.52
C THR A 66 -14.57 8.23 7.56
N LYS A 67 -14.52 7.20 8.40
CA LYS A 67 -13.51 7.07 9.44
C LYS A 67 -12.15 6.71 8.84
N VAL A 68 -11.14 7.52 9.14
CA VAL A 68 -9.77 7.26 8.73
C VAL A 68 -9.13 6.21 9.65
N ILE A 69 -8.54 5.19 9.04
CA ILE A 69 -7.86 4.08 9.73
C ILE A 69 -6.42 3.92 9.22
N PRO A 70 -5.53 3.25 9.98
CA PRO A 70 -4.17 2.96 9.56
C PRO A 70 -4.05 2.25 8.21
N GLY A 71 -3.03 2.66 7.44
CA GLY A 71 -2.54 2.00 6.23
C GLY A 71 -1.05 1.69 6.37
N LEU A 72 -0.20 2.34 5.57
CA LEU A 72 1.26 2.32 5.73
C LEU A 72 1.70 3.10 6.97
N ALA A 73 0.94 4.11 7.41
CA ALA A 73 1.08 4.71 8.73
C ALA A 73 0.33 3.87 9.76
N GLU A 74 0.99 3.51 10.85
CA GLU A 74 0.37 2.82 12.01
C GLU A 74 -0.39 3.80 12.90
N SER A 75 0.10 5.03 12.98
CA SER A 75 -0.48 6.12 13.76
C SER A 75 -0.04 7.47 13.21
N TRP A 76 -0.73 8.51 13.62
CA TRP A 76 -0.37 9.90 13.31
C TRP A 76 -0.84 10.85 14.41
N THR A 77 -0.22 12.01 14.43
CA THR A 77 -0.62 13.14 15.27
C THR A 77 -0.82 14.36 14.40
N ALA A 78 -1.74 15.23 14.79
CA ALA A 78 -1.90 16.55 14.21
C ALA A 78 -1.54 17.60 15.27
N SER A 79 -0.98 18.74 14.82
CA SER A 79 -0.83 19.92 15.69
C SER A 79 -2.19 20.54 16.04
N ASP A 80 -2.24 21.34 17.10
CA ASP A 80 -3.49 21.96 17.57
C ASP A 80 -4.10 22.92 16.55
N ASP A 81 -3.28 23.53 15.71
CA ASP A 81 -3.71 24.41 14.60
C ASP A 81 -4.08 23.65 13.33
N GLY A 82 -3.84 22.31 13.31
CA GLY A 82 -4.14 21.45 12.17
C GLY A 82 -3.20 21.62 10.96
N LEU A 83 -2.08 22.32 11.12
CA LEU A 83 -1.14 22.60 10.04
C LEU A 83 0.02 21.61 9.92
N GLU A 84 0.31 20.82 10.96
CA GLU A 84 1.34 19.80 10.94
C GLU A 84 0.77 18.41 11.23
N TYR A 85 1.17 17.43 10.42
CA TYR A 85 0.78 16.03 10.58
C TYR A 85 2.03 15.16 10.60
N THR A 86 2.27 14.46 11.71
CA THR A 86 3.38 13.52 11.84
C THR A 86 2.86 12.09 11.77
N PHE A 87 3.34 11.31 10.81
CA PHE A 87 2.97 9.92 10.58
C PHE A 87 4.08 8.98 11.01
N ASN A 88 3.75 7.99 11.83
CA ASN A 88 4.63 6.87 12.17
C ASN A 88 4.36 5.71 11.20
N LEU A 89 5.36 5.31 10.45
CA LEU A 89 5.24 4.34 9.36
C LEU A 89 5.42 2.91 9.85
N ARG A 90 4.70 2.00 9.22
CA ARG A 90 4.80 0.56 9.46
C ARG A 90 6.15 0.02 9.01
N LYS A 91 6.82 -0.76 9.88
CA LYS A 91 8.09 -1.44 9.57
C LYS A 91 7.87 -2.79 8.91
N GLY A 92 8.87 -3.25 8.15
CA GLY A 92 8.87 -4.59 7.57
C GLY A 92 7.89 -4.79 6.40
N VAL A 93 7.37 -3.72 5.82
CA VAL A 93 6.52 -3.79 4.63
C VAL A 93 7.39 -4.08 3.41
N LYS A 94 7.11 -5.20 2.73
CA LYS A 94 7.86 -5.65 1.56
C LYS A 94 7.25 -5.09 0.27
N PHE A 95 8.10 -4.78 -0.69
CA PHE A 95 7.67 -4.58 -2.06
C PHE A 95 7.51 -5.91 -2.80
N HIS A 96 6.69 -5.93 -3.83
CA HIS A 96 6.55 -7.10 -4.69
C HIS A 96 7.83 -7.33 -5.51
N THR A 97 8.25 -8.59 -5.60
CA THR A 97 9.28 -9.03 -6.56
C THR A 97 8.60 -9.42 -7.86
N THR A 98 9.12 -8.94 -8.97
CA THR A 98 8.66 -9.26 -10.32
C THR A 98 9.82 -9.80 -11.18
N PRO A 99 9.58 -10.39 -12.36
CA PRO A 99 10.66 -10.82 -13.24
C PRO A 99 11.63 -9.72 -13.67
N TYR A 100 11.21 -8.46 -13.60
CA TYR A 100 11.98 -7.28 -14.03
C TYR A 100 12.37 -6.34 -12.87
N PHE A 101 11.97 -6.66 -11.63
CA PHE A 101 12.28 -5.83 -10.47
C PHE A 101 12.42 -6.67 -9.21
N THR A 102 13.56 -6.54 -8.54
CA THR A 102 13.80 -7.12 -7.21
C THR A 102 14.06 -5.98 -6.22
N PRO A 103 13.22 -5.84 -5.18
CA PRO A 103 13.45 -4.83 -4.16
C PRO A 103 14.78 -5.04 -3.44
N THR A 104 15.50 -3.95 -3.19
CA THR A 104 16.78 -3.97 -2.46
C THR A 104 16.60 -3.68 -0.95
N ARG A 105 15.44 -3.21 -0.55
CA ARG A 105 15.07 -2.88 0.82
C ARG A 105 13.56 -2.96 1.03
N ASP A 106 13.14 -2.88 2.27
CA ASP A 106 11.76 -2.68 2.66
C ASP A 106 11.33 -1.23 2.47
N PHE A 107 10.01 -1.00 2.52
CA PHE A 107 9.40 0.32 2.53
C PHE A 107 9.90 1.16 3.71
N ASN A 108 10.13 2.44 3.46
CA ASN A 108 10.48 3.43 4.47
C ASN A 108 10.00 4.85 4.07
N ALA A 109 10.41 5.87 4.84
CA ALA A 109 10.04 7.26 4.63
C ALA A 109 10.46 7.82 3.26
N ASP A 110 11.55 7.33 2.67
CA ASP A 110 12.01 7.80 1.36
C ASP A 110 10.99 7.50 0.26
N ASP A 111 10.21 6.42 0.39
CA ASP A 111 9.15 6.07 -0.57
C ASP A 111 7.95 7.02 -0.48
N ILE A 112 7.64 7.52 0.71
CA ILE A 112 6.64 8.57 0.90
C ILE A 112 7.11 9.87 0.24
N LEU A 113 8.34 10.30 0.56
CA LEU A 113 8.91 11.51 -0.05
C LEU A 113 8.95 11.40 -1.57
N PHE A 114 9.41 10.27 -2.11
CA PHE A 114 9.43 10.04 -3.56
C PHE A 114 8.03 10.14 -4.16
N SER A 115 7.05 9.47 -3.56
CA SER A 115 5.68 9.39 -4.10
C SER A 115 4.98 10.75 -4.13
N TYR A 116 5.19 11.58 -3.13
CA TYR A 116 4.61 12.93 -3.08
C TYR A 116 5.43 13.93 -3.89
N ASN A 117 6.75 13.97 -3.75
CA ASN A 117 7.59 14.95 -4.44
C ASN A 117 7.52 14.82 -5.96
N ARG A 118 7.42 13.61 -6.51
CA ARG A 118 7.26 13.41 -7.95
C ARG A 118 5.95 13.99 -8.51
N GLN A 119 4.94 14.21 -7.66
CA GLN A 119 3.67 14.82 -8.03
C GLN A 119 3.64 16.32 -7.76
N TRP A 120 4.54 16.82 -6.92
CA TRP A 120 4.52 18.18 -6.40
C TRP A 120 5.66 19.06 -6.93
N LYS A 121 6.88 18.52 -7.00
CA LYS A 121 8.09 19.30 -7.33
C LYS A 121 8.38 19.21 -8.83
N GLU A 122 8.27 20.33 -9.54
CA GLU A 122 8.52 20.39 -10.98
C GLU A 122 9.97 20.01 -11.37
N ASP A 123 10.93 20.22 -10.48
CA ASP A 123 12.32 19.86 -10.65
C ASP A 123 12.61 18.39 -10.33
N HIS A 124 11.63 17.63 -9.84
CA HIS A 124 11.83 16.21 -9.55
C HIS A 124 12.00 15.41 -10.87
N PRO A 125 13.03 14.52 -10.97
CA PRO A 125 13.35 13.82 -12.23
C PRO A 125 12.19 13.01 -12.82
N TYR A 126 11.23 12.64 -12.00
CA TYR A 126 10.05 11.86 -12.40
C TYR A 126 8.75 12.67 -12.47
N TYR A 127 8.82 14.00 -12.35
CA TYR A 127 7.63 14.86 -12.35
C TYR A 127 6.85 14.76 -13.68
N ALA A 128 7.55 14.87 -14.80
CA ALA A 128 6.95 14.84 -16.13
C ALA A 128 6.73 13.42 -16.70
N ILE A 129 7.12 12.37 -15.95
CA ILE A 129 7.02 11.00 -16.48
C ILE A 129 5.60 10.46 -16.29
N GLY A 130 4.95 10.18 -17.41
CA GLY A 130 3.62 9.60 -17.48
C GLY A 130 2.48 10.59 -17.65
N GLY A 131 2.74 11.90 -17.60
CA GLY A 131 1.73 12.96 -17.78
C GLY A 131 1.46 13.78 -16.51
N GLU A 132 0.33 14.45 -16.48
CA GLU A 132 -0.08 15.29 -15.35
C GLU A 132 -0.59 14.45 -14.18
N HIS A 133 -0.31 14.90 -12.96
CA HIS A 133 -0.83 14.31 -11.74
C HIS A 133 -2.18 14.93 -11.37
N LEU A 134 -3.22 14.60 -12.16
CA LEU A 134 -4.52 15.25 -12.13
C LEU A 134 -5.15 15.29 -10.74
N TYR A 135 -5.10 14.18 -10.01
CA TYR A 135 -5.72 14.10 -8.69
C TYR A 135 -5.03 14.98 -7.67
N PHE A 136 -3.71 15.08 -7.72
CA PHE A 136 -2.92 15.92 -6.83
C PHE A 136 -3.27 17.39 -7.01
N GLY A 137 -3.33 17.86 -8.28
CA GLY A 137 -3.72 19.22 -8.60
C GLY A 137 -5.20 19.52 -8.28
N TRP A 138 -6.12 18.61 -8.60
CA TRP A 138 -7.55 18.80 -8.31
C TRP A 138 -7.87 18.84 -6.82
N MET A 139 -7.08 18.15 -5.99
CA MET A 139 -7.18 18.24 -4.54
C MET A 139 -6.53 19.52 -3.98
N GLY A 140 -5.91 20.33 -4.82
CA GLY A 140 -5.21 21.55 -4.41
C GLY A 140 -3.97 21.30 -3.57
N MET A 141 -3.41 20.11 -3.67
CA MET A 141 -2.28 19.69 -2.83
C MET A 141 -1.01 20.50 -3.08
N ASP A 142 -0.83 20.99 -4.31
CA ASP A 142 0.26 21.85 -4.73
C ASP A 142 0.26 23.20 -4.01
N GLY A 143 -0.92 23.74 -3.74
CA GLY A 143 -1.11 24.99 -3.00
C GLY A 143 -1.28 24.79 -1.48
N LEU A 144 -1.58 23.58 -1.04
CA LEU A 144 -1.82 23.26 0.35
C LEU A 144 -0.55 22.85 1.09
N LEU A 145 0.35 22.08 0.45
CA LEU A 145 1.57 21.57 1.07
C LEU A 145 2.67 22.63 1.10
N SER A 146 3.21 22.87 2.31
CA SER A 146 4.42 23.69 2.51
C SER A 146 5.69 22.85 2.53
N SER A 147 5.70 21.73 3.25
CA SER A 147 6.81 20.76 3.25
C SER A 147 6.38 19.33 3.52
N ILE A 148 7.23 18.38 3.15
CA ILE A 148 7.20 16.98 3.57
C ILE A 148 8.60 16.63 4.02
N ASP A 149 8.78 16.36 5.32
CA ASP A 149 10.07 16.17 5.95
C ASP A 149 10.23 14.74 6.43
N LYS A 150 11.35 14.12 6.09
CA LYS A 150 11.80 12.88 6.70
C LYS A 150 12.40 13.18 8.07
N ILE A 151 11.75 12.74 9.13
CA ILE A 151 12.27 12.88 10.50
C ILE A 151 13.24 11.73 10.78
N ASP A 152 12.86 10.52 10.44
CA ASP A 152 13.70 9.32 10.44
C ASP A 152 13.20 8.32 9.37
N ASP A 153 13.75 7.10 9.33
CA ASP A 153 13.38 6.10 8.32
C ASP A 153 11.91 5.65 8.39
N TYR A 154 11.23 5.91 9.50
CA TYR A 154 9.83 5.49 9.72
C TYR A 154 8.95 6.60 10.28
N THR A 155 9.41 7.85 10.17
CA THR A 155 8.63 9.01 10.60
C THR A 155 8.70 10.12 9.55
N VAL A 156 7.53 10.56 9.07
CA VAL A 156 7.41 11.68 8.13
C VAL A 156 6.48 12.75 8.68
N LYS A 157 6.82 14.00 8.42
CA LYS A 157 5.98 15.15 8.79
C LYS A 157 5.55 15.90 7.55
N PHE A 158 4.26 16.19 7.47
CA PHE A 158 3.65 17.06 6.48
C PHE A 158 3.34 18.39 7.15
N THR A 159 3.69 19.48 6.50
CA THR A 159 3.30 20.85 6.89
C THR A 159 2.44 21.45 5.77
N LEU A 160 1.30 22.03 6.14
CA LEU A 160 0.31 22.64 5.25
C LEU A 160 0.46 24.15 5.19
#